data_2f52ed5e0ef697371ac320312029bf2d
#
_entry.id   2f52ed5e0ef697371ac320312029bf2d
#
_cell.length_a   1.000
_cell.length_b   1.000
_cell.length_c   1.000
_cell.angle_alpha   90.00
_cell.angle_beta   90.00
_cell.angle_gamma   90.00
#
_symmetry.space_group_name_H-M   'P 1'
#
loop_
_entity.id
_entity.type
_entity.pdbx_description
1 polymer ?
#
loop_
_entity_poly.entity_id
_entity_poly.type
_entity_poly.pdbx_seq_one_letter_code
_entity_poly.pdbx_strand_id
1 'polypeptide(L)'
;MTADQICTLFDNATKKVSDNDSINEVLASVTVTLDVDSIPVADRVFISNHVLQSLNREQRMVLAKKLISEQVVQQKNLLSHWSILTAQSSMIDTGYIAQHLVSLQTQIAGQGMRGKGDDLCDGSEVKSANFIDSLDKNGATAPRWNFNSASIDIMEHFLKYKAIYLLSIDLNPDNQYRIRIWKVDIQKHTILRDRYVEWMNKLGYPKFADPSHKSINFQLFPPRNGTNDNFARHGSGKANGFEKLEIPLEDNIGSTLIFRADIVNNEPIISIF
;
A
#
# COMPACT_ATOMS: atom_id res chain seq x y z
N MET A 1 -23.80 -10.95 17.69
CA MET A 1 -24.25 -11.36 16.34
C MET A 1 -23.20 -12.31 15.78
N THR A 2 -23.62 -13.31 14.96
CA THR A 2 -22.68 -14.15 14.21
C THR A 2 -22.15 -13.43 12.99
N ALA A 3 -21.05 -13.90 12.40
CA ALA A 3 -20.48 -13.35 11.16
C ALA A 3 -21.52 -13.33 10.03
N ASP A 4 -22.29 -14.41 9.85
CA ASP A 4 -23.34 -14.50 8.82
C ASP A 4 -24.46 -13.49 9.03
N GLN A 5 -24.84 -13.21 10.28
CA GLN A 5 -25.83 -12.17 10.57
C GLN A 5 -25.32 -10.79 10.19
N ILE A 6 -24.04 -10.52 10.45
CA ILE A 6 -23.39 -9.25 10.07
C ILE A 6 -23.30 -9.14 8.53
N CYS A 7 -22.89 -10.20 7.82
CA CYS A 7 -22.90 -10.22 6.35
C CYS A 7 -24.30 -9.93 5.80
N THR A 8 -25.34 -10.54 6.39
CA THR A 8 -26.74 -10.28 6.00
C THR A 8 -27.14 -8.82 6.20
N LEU A 9 -26.66 -8.15 7.25
CA LEU A 9 -26.91 -6.72 7.45
C LEU A 9 -26.30 -5.89 6.33
N PHE A 10 -25.05 -6.17 5.95
CA PHE A 10 -24.39 -5.49 4.83
C PHE A 10 -25.11 -5.74 3.51
N ASP A 11 -25.50 -6.99 3.21
CA ASP A 11 -26.24 -7.33 2.01
C ASP A 11 -27.58 -6.60 1.91
N ASN A 12 -28.31 -6.52 3.03
CA ASN A 12 -29.58 -5.82 3.06
C ASN A 12 -29.43 -4.29 2.94
N ALA A 13 -28.32 -3.75 3.43
CA ALA A 13 -28.03 -2.34 3.30
C ALA A 13 -27.60 -2.02 1.85
N THR A 14 -26.67 -2.79 1.27
CA THR A 14 -26.17 -2.55 -0.09
C THR A 14 -27.25 -2.75 -1.16
N LYS A 15 -28.21 -3.65 -0.97
CA LYS A 15 -29.39 -3.80 -1.86
C LYS A 15 -30.27 -2.54 -1.93
N LYS A 16 -30.20 -1.66 -0.95
CA LYS A 16 -30.97 -0.40 -0.90
C LYS A 16 -30.23 0.78 -1.55
N VAL A 17 -28.98 0.58 -1.97
CA VAL A 17 -28.17 1.60 -2.63
C VAL A 17 -28.78 1.90 -3.99
N SER A 18 -29.32 3.11 -4.14
CA SER A 18 -29.95 3.57 -5.39
C SER A 18 -28.92 4.14 -6.37
N ASP A 19 -27.81 4.64 -5.87
CA ASP A 19 -26.68 5.15 -6.65
C ASP A 19 -25.36 4.78 -5.96
N ASN A 20 -24.28 4.67 -6.75
CA ASN A 20 -22.98 4.25 -6.22
C ASN A 20 -22.37 5.26 -5.24
N ASP A 21 -22.74 6.55 -5.32
CA ASP A 21 -22.17 7.59 -4.47
C ASP A 21 -22.62 7.45 -3.01
N SER A 22 -23.79 6.85 -2.76
CA SER A 22 -24.29 6.60 -1.40
C SER A 22 -23.69 5.37 -0.70
N ILE A 23 -22.84 4.59 -1.37
CA ILE A 23 -22.30 3.33 -0.82
C ILE A 23 -21.55 3.55 0.50
N ASN A 24 -20.79 4.64 0.63
CA ASN A 24 -20.03 4.91 1.85
C ASN A 24 -20.94 5.13 3.06
N GLU A 25 -22.00 5.93 2.91
CA GLU A 25 -22.97 6.23 3.96
C GLU A 25 -23.72 4.96 4.38
N VAL A 26 -24.06 4.12 3.41
CA VAL A 26 -24.75 2.85 3.65
C VAL A 26 -23.86 1.89 4.44
N LEU A 27 -22.61 1.70 4.04
CA LEU A 27 -21.68 0.83 4.77
C LEU A 27 -21.38 1.39 6.17
N ALA A 28 -21.19 2.71 6.30
CA ALA A 28 -20.95 3.36 7.56
C ALA A 28 -22.14 3.19 8.53
N SER A 29 -23.38 3.26 8.02
CA SER A 29 -24.57 3.07 8.83
C SER A 29 -24.68 1.67 9.46
N VAL A 30 -24.16 0.65 8.80
CA VAL A 30 -24.05 -0.69 9.37
C VAL A 30 -22.90 -0.75 10.36
N THR A 31 -21.72 -0.26 9.97
CA THR A 31 -20.49 -0.35 10.78
C THR A 31 -20.66 0.32 12.15
N VAL A 32 -21.33 1.48 12.21
CA VAL A 32 -21.55 2.21 13.48
C VAL A 32 -22.42 1.44 14.49
N THR A 33 -23.19 0.45 14.03
CA THR A 33 -24.00 -0.41 14.91
C THR A 33 -23.23 -1.59 15.49
N LEU A 34 -22.00 -1.82 15.03
CA LEU A 34 -21.17 -2.95 15.40
C LEU A 34 -20.10 -2.53 16.43
N ASP A 35 -19.97 -3.33 17.47
CA ASP A 35 -18.77 -3.29 18.31
C ASP A 35 -17.69 -4.14 17.64
N VAL A 36 -16.90 -3.49 16.78
CA VAL A 36 -15.88 -4.14 15.94
C VAL A 36 -14.82 -4.87 16.79
N ASP A 37 -14.49 -4.33 17.97
CA ASP A 37 -13.48 -4.92 18.84
C ASP A 37 -13.96 -6.22 19.50
N SER A 38 -15.27 -6.40 19.64
CA SER A 38 -15.87 -7.63 20.16
C SER A 38 -15.94 -8.76 19.11
N ILE A 39 -15.75 -8.46 17.83
CA ILE A 39 -15.81 -9.46 16.76
C ILE A 39 -14.47 -10.21 16.68
N PRO A 40 -14.46 -11.55 16.75
CA PRO A 40 -13.25 -12.35 16.59
C PRO A 40 -12.53 -12.02 15.27
N VAL A 41 -11.19 -12.06 15.28
CA VAL A 41 -10.37 -11.69 14.11
C VAL A 41 -10.74 -12.50 12.86
N ALA A 42 -10.93 -13.82 13.00
CA ALA A 42 -11.34 -14.68 11.89
C ALA A 42 -12.69 -14.24 11.28
N ASP A 43 -13.65 -13.88 12.13
CA ASP A 43 -14.96 -13.39 11.69
C ASP A 43 -14.84 -12.02 11.01
N ARG A 44 -13.98 -11.13 11.51
CA ARG A 44 -13.69 -9.84 10.83
C ARG A 44 -13.15 -10.05 9.44
N VAL A 45 -12.20 -10.96 9.26
CA VAL A 45 -11.63 -11.29 7.94
C VAL A 45 -12.72 -11.86 7.02
N PHE A 46 -13.54 -12.77 7.52
CA PHE A 46 -14.65 -13.37 6.76
C PHE A 46 -15.65 -12.29 6.31
N ILE A 47 -16.13 -11.45 7.23
CA ILE A 47 -17.06 -10.35 6.95
C ILE A 47 -16.44 -9.38 5.93
N SER A 48 -15.19 -8.98 6.13
CA SER A 48 -14.51 -8.04 5.23
C SER A 48 -14.39 -8.61 3.81
N ASN A 49 -14.03 -9.88 3.65
CA ASN A 49 -14.00 -10.52 2.34
C ASN A 49 -15.39 -10.52 1.68
N HIS A 50 -16.43 -10.87 2.44
CA HIS A 50 -17.81 -10.88 1.92
C HIS A 50 -18.21 -9.48 1.41
N VAL A 51 -18.00 -8.44 2.23
CA VAL A 51 -18.33 -7.06 1.85
C VAL A 51 -17.52 -6.61 0.64
N LEU A 52 -16.19 -6.80 0.65
CA LEU A 52 -15.32 -6.38 -0.45
C LEU A 52 -15.70 -7.05 -1.77
N GLN A 53 -16.03 -8.35 -1.76
CA GLN A 53 -16.41 -9.09 -2.95
C GLN A 53 -17.80 -8.70 -3.49
N SER A 54 -18.67 -8.14 -2.66
CA SER A 54 -19.98 -7.64 -3.08
C SER A 54 -19.90 -6.29 -3.82
N LEU A 55 -18.81 -5.53 -3.65
CA LEU A 55 -18.64 -4.20 -4.23
C LEU A 55 -18.34 -4.26 -5.74
N ASN A 56 -19.08 -3.52 -6.52
CA ASN A 56 -18.76 -3.31 -7.93
C ASN A 56 -17.59 -2.33 -8.11
N ARG A 57 -17.15 -2.12 -9.35
CA ARG A 57 -16.00 -1.26 -9.67
C ARG A 57 -16.24 0.20 -9.29
N GLU A 58 -17.40 0.74 -9.61
CA GLU A 58 -17.78 2.12 -9.35
C GLU A 58 -17.86 2.40 -7.84
N GLN A 59 -18.45 1.50 -7.08
CA GLN A 59 -18.49 1.59 -5.61
C GLN A 59 -17.10 1.58 -4.99
N ARG A 60 -16.19 0.74 -5.50
CA ARG A 60 -14.79 0.75 -5.03
C ARG A 60 -14.07 2.06 -5.36
N MET A 61 -14.38 2.69 -6.50
CA MET A 61 -13.86 4.02 -6.84
C MET A 61 -14.36 5.10 -5.88
N VAL A 62 -15.66 5.10 -5.55
CA VAL A 62 -16.24 6.02 -4.57
C VAL A 62 -15.59 5.87 -3.20
N LEU A 63 -15.45 4.63 -2.72
CA LEU A 63 -14.82 4.34 -1.44
C LEU A 63 -13.33 4.72 -1.42
N ALA A 64 -12.60 4.46 -2.50
CA ALA A 64 -11.21 4.88 -2.62
C ALA A 64 -11.07 6.41 -2.62
N LYS A 65 -11.95 7.12 -3.34
CA LYS A 65 -12.01 8.58 -3.32
C LYS A 65 -12.21 9.11 -1.91
N LYS A 66 -13.16 8.54 -1.18
CA LYS A 66 -13.48 8.91 0.21
C LYS A 66 -12.27 8.68 1.12
N LEU A 67 -11.67 7.50 1.07
CA LEU A 67 -10.49 7.14 1.87
C LEU A 67 -9.31 8.10 1.60
N ILE A 68 -9.01 8.40 0.33
CA ILE A 68 -7.94 9.33 -0.03
C ILE A 68 -8.25 10.74 0.47
N SER A 69 -9.48 11.21 0.27
CA SER A 69 -9.90 12.54 0.70
C SER A 69 -9.74 12.73 2.22
N GLU A 70 -10.17 11.74 3.00
CA GLU A 70 -10.12 11.81 4.47
C GLU A 70 -8.73 11.55 5.03
N GLN A 71 -8.09 10.46 4.61
CA GLN A 71 -6.88 9.95 5.25
C GLN A 71 -5.58 10.50 4.63
N VAL A 72 -5.65 11.09 3.44
CA VAL A 72 -4.48 11.74 2.81
C VAL A 72 -4.66 13.25 2.82
N VAL A 73 -5.70 13.77 2.15
CA VAL A 73 -5.86 15.21 1.95
C VAL A 73 -6.21 15.93 3.24
N GLN A 74 -7.31 15.53 3.89
CA GLN A 74 -7.78 16.21 5.10
C GLN A 74 -6.82 16.01 6.27
N GLN A 75 -6.30 14.81 6.48
CA GLN A 75 -5.35 14.54 7.55
C GLN A 75 -4.07 15.36 7.38
N LYS A 76 -3.54 15.47 6.15
CA LYS A 76 -2.39 16.33 5.85
C LYS A 76 -2.67 17.79 6.17
N ASN A 77 -3.83 18.30 5.77
CA ASN A 77 -4.22 19.68 6.02
C ASN A 77 -4.35 19.97 7.53
N LEU A 78 -4.96 19.06 8.29
CA LEU A 78 -5.06 19.19 9.74
C LEU A 78 -3.69 19.18 10.42
N LEU A 79 -2.79 18.27 10.02
CA LEU A 79 -1.43 18.22 10.55
C LEU A 79 -0.59 19.45 10.17
N SER A 80 -0.83 20.04 9.00
CA SER A 80 -0.12 21.25 8.57
C SER A 80 -0.37 22.44 9.50
N HIS A 81 -1.58 22.56 10.06
CA HIS A 81 -1.87 23.55 11.09
C HIS A 81 -0.98 23.39 12.34
N TRP A 82 -0.85 22.16 12.81
CA TRP A 82 0.03 21.84 13.96
C TRP A 82 1.50 22.06 13.63
N SER A 83 1.92 21.81 12.39
CA SER A 83 3.28 22.05 11.94
C SER A 83 3.70 23.50 12.09
N ILE A 84 2.80 24.45 11.85
CA ILE A 84 3.04 25.89 12.06
C ILE A 84 3.24 26.19 13.55
N LEU A 85 2.47 25.55 14.42
CA LEU A 85 2.52 25.80 15.85
C LEU A 85 3.74 25.16 16.54
N THR A 86 4.15 23.98 16.06
CA THR A 86 5.13 23.13 16.77
C THR A 86 6.46 23.02 16.04
N ALA A 87 6.57 23.52 14.81
CA ALA A 87 7.71 23.34 13.91
C ALA A 87 8.03 21.86 13.62
N GLN A 88 7.03 20.96 13.71
CA GLN A 88 7.16 19.56 13.36
C GLN A 88 6.65 19.29 11.95
N SER A 89 7.13 18.20 11.31
CA SER A 89 6.63 17.78 10.00
C SER A 89 5.19 17.30 10.07
N SER A 90 4.40 17.56 9.03
CA SER A 90 3.04 17.05 8.87
C SER A 90 3.03 15.65 8.25
N MET A 91 3.76 14.71 8.82
CA MET A 91 3.86 13.35 8.34
C MET A 91 2.56 12.56 8.51
N ILE A 92 2.28 11.71 7.52
CA ILE A 92 1.15 10.78 7.53
C ILE A 92 1.71 9.35 7.45
N ASP A 93 1.20 8.45 8.28
CA ASP A 93 1.49 7.02 8.13
C ASP A 93 0.72 6.44 6.94
N THR A 94 1.42 6.27 5.83
CA THR A 94 0.84 5.75 4.59
C THR A 94 0.77 4.22 4.53
N GLY A 95 1.36 3.51 5.48
CA GLY A 95 1.38 2.04 5.50
C GLY A 95 -0.03 1.46 5.59
N TYR A 96 -0.80 1.91 6.58
CA TYR A 96 -2.18 1.44 6.77
C TYR A 96 -3.13 1.94 5.68
N ILE A 97 -2.96 3.18 5.22
CA ILE A 97 -3.74 3.71 4.09
C ILE A 97 -3.53 2.83 2.84
N ALA A 98 -2.30 2.40 2.60
CA ALA A 98 -1.97 1.50 1.51
C ALA A 98 -2.69 0.15 1.62
N GLN A 99 -2.70 -0.46 2.79
CA GLN A 99 -3.39 -1.73 3.03
C GLN A 99 -4.89 -1.61 2.75
N HIS A 100 -5.54 -0.54 3.23
CA HIS A 100 -6.95 -0.30 2.94
C HIS A 100 -7.22 -0.07 1.44
N LEU A 101 -6.42 0.74 0.76
CA LEU A 101 -6.58 0.97 -0.69
C LEU A 101 -6.39 -0.31 -1.49
N VAL A 102 -5.37 -1.12 -1.16
CA VAL A 102 -5.11 -2.39 -1.84
C VAL A 102 -6.27 -3.36 -1.59
N SER A 103 -6.76 -3.50 -0.36
CA SER A 103 -7.91 -4.36 -0.05
C SER A 103 -9.15 -3.95 -0.86
N LEU A 104 -9.44 -2.66 -0.95
CA LEU A 104 -10.56 -2.15 -1.78
C LEU A 104 -10.39 -2.51 -3.25
N GLN A 105 -9.17 -2.38 -3.81
CA GLN A 105 -8.94 -2.59 -5.23
C GLN A 105 -8.90 -4.06 -5.63
N THR A 106 -8.34 -4.90 -4.76
CA THR A 106 -8.18 -6.34 -5.01
C THR A 106 -9.36 -7.17 -4.53
N GLN A 107 -10.22 -6.61 -3.69
CA GLN A 107 -11.32 -7.30 -3.00
C GLN A 107 -10.80 -8.44 -2.10
N ILE A 108 -9.58 -8.30 -1.58
CA ILE A 108 -8.94 -9.23 -0.64
C ILE A 108 -8.84 -8.54 0.71
N ALA A 109 -9.40 -9.15 1.75
CA ALA A 109 -9.30 -8.60 3.10
C ALA A 109 -7.87 -8.66 3.65
N GLY A 110 -7.57 -7.77 4.59
CA GLY A 110 -6.37 -7.86 5.41
C GLY A 110 -6.46 -9.00 6.44
N GLN A 111 -5.43 -9.10 7.27
CA GLN A 111 -5.35 -10.13 8.35
C GLN A 111 -6.23 -9.81 9.57
N GLY A 112 -6.92 -8.67 9.59
CA GLY A 112 -7.81 -8.27 10.69
C GLY A 112 -7.09 -7.87 11.99
N MET A 113 -5.77 -7.89 12.01
CA MET A 113 -4.94 -7.52 13.17
C MET A 113 -3.60 -6.93 12.73
N ARG A 114 -2.98 -6.16 13.62
CA ARG A 114 -1.59 -5.77 13.46
C ARG A 114 -0.68 -6.93 13.88
N GLY A 115 0.20 -7.37 13.00
CA GLY A 115 1.10 -8.48 13.30
C GLY A 115 2.29 -8.57 12.37
N LYS A 116 3.11 -9.59 12.60
CA LYS A 116 4.14 -10.03 11.65
C LYS A 116 3.52 -11.03 10.70
N GLY A 117 3.80 -10.92 9.44
CA GLY A 117 3.30 -11.82 8.41
C GLY A 117 2.86 -11.06 7.17
N ASP A 118 2.07 -11.71 6.35
CA ASP A 118 1.50 -11.13 5.14
C ASP A 118 0.46 -10.07 5.50
N ASP A 119 0.31 -9.06 4.66
CA ASP A 119 -0.65 -7.97 4.92
C ASP A 119 -2.09 -8.39 4.54
N LEU A 120 -2.24 -9.25 3.53
CA LEU A 120 -3.54 -9.73 3.06
C LEU A 120 -3.77 -11.21 3.40
N CYS A 121 -5.04 -11.58 3.57
CA CYS A 121 -5.42 -12.93 3.98
C CYS A 121 -5.13 -14.03 2.93
N ASP A 122 -4.76 -13.67 1.72
CA ASP A 122 -4.39 -14.59 0.65
C ASP A 122 -2.87 -14.86 0.56
N GLY A 123 -2.07 -14.30 1.45
CA GLY A 123 -0.61 -14.41 1.45
C GLY A 123 0.09 -13.37 0.57
N SER A 124 -0.58 -12.27 0.25
CA SER A 124 0.02 -11.14 -0.46
C SER A 124 0.55 -10.07 0.49
N GLU A 125 1.56 -9.35 0.05
CA GLU A 125 2.26 -8.30 0.80
C GLU A 125 1.94 -6.92 0.23
N VAL A 126 1.87 -5.89 1.09
CA VAL A 126 1.69 -4.49 0.71
C VAL A 126 2.89 -3.66 1.17
N LYS A 127 3.47 -2.89 0.28
CA LYS A 127 4.54 -1.94 0.59
C LYS A 127 4.14 -0.53 0.16
N SER A 128 4.26 0.41 1.08
CA SER A 128 4.01 1.83 0.83
C SER A 128 5.29 2.62 0.75
N ALA A 129 5.35 3.56 -0.19
CA ALA A 129 6.37 4.59 -0.28
C ALA A 129 5.71 5.98 -0.28
N ASN A 130 6.08 6.81 0.69
CA ASN A 130 5.47 8.11 0.89
C ASN A 130 6.39 9.21 0.35
N PHE A 131 5.96 9.90 -0.70
CA PHE A 131 6.64 11.08 -1.27
C PHE A 131 6.18 12.40 -0.65
N ILE A 132 5.06 12.42 0.05
CA ILE A 132 4.51 13.65 0.63
C ILE A 132 5.53 14.30 1.57
N ASP A 133 6.24 13.48 2.34
CA ASP A 133 7.22 13.93 3.32
C ASP A 133 8.63 14.09 2.74
N SER A 134 8.86 13.69 1.49
CA SER A 134 10.16 13.83 0.82
C SER A 134 10.46 15.25 0.36
N LEU A 135 9.49 16.13 0.44
CA LEU A 135 9.66 17.57 0.19
C LEU A 135 10.35 18.29 1.36
N ASP A 136 10.49 17.63 2.50
CA ASP A 136 11.29 18.14 3.60
C ASP A 136 12.75 18.27 3.14
N LYS A 137 13.27 19.48 3.25
CA LYS A 137 14.61 19.85 2.75
C LYS A 137 15.68 19.27 3.67
N ASN A 138 16.92 19.28 3.27
CA ASN A 138 18.09 18.96 4.08
C ASN A 138 18.32 17.47 4.38
N GLY A 139 18.10 16.61 3.40
CA GLY A 139 18.52 15.22 3.48
C GLY A 139 17.40 14.25 3.83
N ALA A 140 16.18 14.65 3.59
CA ALA A 140 15.05 13.73 3.61
C ALA A 140 15.38 12.44 2.86
N THR A 141 15.11 11.35 3.51
CA THR A 141 15.36 10.04 2.92
C THR A 141 14.43 9.84 1.73
N ALA A 142 14.99 9.55 0.57
CA ALA A 142 14.18 9.28 -0.62
C ALA A 142 13.12 8.21 -0.33
N PRO A 143 11.87 8.41 -0.74
CA PRO A 143 10.79 7.44 -0.58
C PRO A 143 11.19 6.10 -1.17
N ARG A 144 10.85 5.01 -0.47
CA ARG A 144 11.25 3.68 -0.87
C ARG A 144 10.34 2.62 -0.31
N TRP A 145 10.23 1.53 -1.01
CA TRP A 145 9.71 0.28 -0.50
C TRP A 145 10.83 -0.51 0.16
N ASN A 146 10.67 -0.82 1.44
CA ASN A 146 11.66 -1.54 2.23
C ASN A 146 11.26 -3.00 2.37
N PHE A 147 12.17 -3.91 2.06
CA PHE A 147 12.03 -5.33 2.30
C PHE A 147 13.08 -5.78 3.31
N ASN A 148 12.64 -6.47 4.33
CA ASN A 148 13.52 -6.99 5.35
C ASN A 148 14.50 -8.01 4.73
N SER A 149 15.72 -8.04 5.24
CA SER A 149 16.79 -8.92 4.76
C SER A 149 17.43 -9.72 5.89
N ALA A 150 16.70 -9.95 7.00
CA ALA A 150 17.26 -10.42 8.24
C ALA A 150 17.61 -11.92 8.28
N SER A 151 16.98 -12.76 7.46
CA SER A 151 17.21 -14.21 7.49
C SER A 151 16.94 -14.87 6.16
N ILE A 152 17.38 -16.12 6.01
CA ILE A 152 17.06 -16.95 4.85
C ILE A 152 15.56 -17.23 4.77
N ASP A 153 14.89 -17.42 5.92
CA ASP A 153 13.43 -17.64 5.95
C ASP A 153 12.66 -16.46 5.37
N ILE A 154 13.15 -15.24 5.61
CA ILE A 154 12.57 -14.03 5.02
C ILE A 154 12.77 -14.01 3.50
N MET A 155 13.91 -14.45 3.00
CA MET A 155 14.13 -14.58 1.56
C MET A 155 13.18 -15.61 0.95
N GLU A 156 13.07 -16.79 1.58
CA GLU A 156 12.16 -17.83 1.12
C GLU A 156 10.70 -17.39 1.17
N HIS A 157 10.33 -16.66 2.20
CA HIS A 157 8.98 -16.10 2.34
C HIS A 157 8.68 -15.07 1.23
N PHE A 158 9.60 -14.14 0.96
CA PHE A 158 9.47 -13.19 -0.14
C PHE A 158 9.24 -13.91 -1.49
N LEU A 159 9.96 -15.00 -1.72
CA LEU A 159 9.83 -15.77 -2.96
C LEU A 159 8.50 -16.56 -3.07
N LYS A 160 7.75 -16.68 -1.96
CA LYS A 160 6.46 -17.38 -1.89
C LYS A 160 5.25 -16.45 -1.90
N TYR A 161 5.45 -15.11 -1.85
CA TYR A 161 4.33 -14.18 -1.92
C TYR A 161 3.46 -14.46 -3.15
N LYS A 162 2.15 -14.51 -2.94
CA LYS A 162 1.19 -14.65 -4.03
C LYS A 162 1.20 -13.43 -4.94
N ALA A 163 1.29 -12.25 -4.35
CA ALA A 163 1.56 -10.99 -5.00
C ALA A 163 2.24 -10.02 -4.03
N ILE A 164 2.95 -9.04 -4.57
CA ILE A 164 3.42 -7.88 -3.83
C ILE A 164 2.73 -6.65 -4.43
N TYR A 165 2.03 -5.90 -3.60
CA TYR A 165 1.41 -4.65 -4.01
C TYR A 165 2.30 -3.48 -3.59
N LEU A 166 2.82 -2.78 -4.58
CA LEU A 166 3.69 -1.62 -4.40
C LEU A 166 2.86 -0.35 -4.55
N LEU A 167 2.63 0.35 -3.44
CA LEU A 167 1.89 1.61 -3.46
C LEU A 167 2.84 2.78 -3.31
N SER A 168 2.66 3.83 -4.11
CA SER A 168 3.33 5.11 -3.92
C SER A 168 2.31 6.24 -3.78
N ILE A 169 2.55 7.13 -2.81
CA ILE A 169 1.85 8.41 -2.67
C ILE A 169 2.88 9.50 -2.89
N ASP A 170 2.71 10.28 -3.95
CA ASP A 170 3.60 11.36 -4.37
C ASP A 170 2.87 12.70 -4.29
N LEU A 171 3.61 13.78 -4.06
CA LEU A 171 3.12 15.15 -4.09
C LEU A 171 3.95 15.94 -5.09
N ASN A 172 3.30 16.50 -6.10
CA ASN A 172 4.00 17.34 -7.05
C ASN A 172 4.17 18.79 -6.52
N PRO A 173 4.98 19.63 -7.20
CA PRO A 173 5.23 21.02 -6.79
C PRO A 173 3.96 21.88 -6.66
N ASP A 174 2.89 21.53 -7.37
CA ASP A 174 1.62 22.27 -7.37
C ASP A 174 0.63 21.75 -6.32
N ASN A 175 1.12 21.02 -5.32
CA ASN A 175 0.31 20.32 -4.29
C ASN A 175 -0.70 19.33 -4.85
N GLN A 176 -0.42 18.77 -6.03
CA GLN A 176 -1.22 17.71 -6.61
C GLN A 176 -0.65 16.36 -6.19
N TYR A 177 -1.52 15.49 -5.70
CA TYR A 177 -1.10 14.17 -5.26
C TYR A 177 -1.17 13.17 -6.41
N ARG A 178 -0.24 12.20 -6.40
CA ARG A 178 -0.19 11.08 -7.34
C ARG A 178 -0.10 9.80 -6.55
N ILE A 179 -1.11 8.93 -6.69
CA ILE A 179 -1.13 7.60 -6.04
C ILE A 179 -1.15 6.53 -7.11
N ARG A 180 -0.32 5.51 -6.95
CA ARG A 180 -0.21 4.37 -7.86
C ARG A 180 -0.16 3.10 -7.04
N ILE A 181 -0.80 2.03 -7.54
CA ILE A 181 -0.65 0.68 -7.01
C ILE A 181 -0.26 -0.23 -8.16
N TRP A 182 0.90 -0.84 -8.05
CA TRP A 182 1.34 -1.89 -8.95
C TRP A 182 1.21 -3.24 -8.26
N LYS A 183 0.66 -4.22 -8.98
CA LYS A 183 0.67 -5.62 -8.58
C LYS A 183 1.89 -6.28 -9.20
N VAL A 184 2.72 -6.92 -8.39
CA VAL A 184 3.91 -7.66 -8.80
C VAL A 184 3.73 -9.14 -8.47
N ASP A 185 3.77 -10.00 -9.48
CA ASP A 185 3.85 -11.45 -9.37
C ASP A 185 5.34 -11.83 -9.34
N ILE A 186 5.85 -12.12 -8.17
CA ILE A 186 7.29 -12.37 -7.98
C ILE A 186 7.77 -13.63 -8.72
N GLN A 187 6.88 -14.57 -9.02
CA GLN A 187 7.23 -15.78 -9.77
C GLN A 187 7.50 -15.45 -11.24
N LYS A 188 6.81 -14.47 -11.78
CA LYS A 188 6.94 -14.05 -13.19
C LYS A 188 7.89 -12.87 -13.38
N HIS A 189 8.02 -12.01 -12.37
CA HIS A 189 8.87 -10.83 -12.46
C HIS A 189 10.34 -11.18 -12.18
N THR A 190 11.00 -11.82 -13.16
CA THR A 190 12.36 -12.37 -12.99
C THR A 190 13.40 -11.32 -12.62
N ILE A 191 13.31 -10.10 -13.19
CA ILE A 191 14.26 -9.00 -12.91
C ILE A 191 14.26 -8.64 -11.42
N LEU A 192 13.09 -8.46 -10.82
CA LEU A 192 12.99 -8.15 -9.39
C LEU A 192 13.43 -9.34 -8.53
N ARG A 193 12.91 -10.53 -8.86
CA ARG A 193 13.23 -11.75 -8.12
C ARG A 193 14.73 -12.02 -8.09
N ASP A 194 15.37 -12.01 -9.25
CA ASP A 194 16.78 -12.37 -9.37
C ASP A 194 17.67 -11.31 -8.69
N ARG A 195 17.31 -10.01 -8.81
CA ARG A 195 18.00 -8.94 -8.09
C ARG A 195 17.83 -9.06 -6.58
N TYR A 196 16.66 -9.45 -6.08
CA TYR A 196 16.44 -9.67 -4.65
C TYR A 196 17.27 -10.85 -4.13
N VAL A 197 17.29 -11.97 -4.85
CA VAL A 197 18.12 -13.13 -4.50
C VAL A 197 19.62 -12.78 -4.51
N GLU A 198 20.10 -12.07 -5.53
CA GLU A 198 21.48 -11.58 -5.59
C GLU A 198 21.81 -10.70 -4.37
N TRP A 199 20.92 -9.77 -4.01
CA TRP A 199 21.09 -8.92 -2.82
C TRP A 199 21.17 -9.74 -1.55
N MET A 200 20.24 -10.68 -1.35
CA MET A 200 20.19 -11.51 -0.15
C MET A 200 21.46 -12.35 0.01
N ASN A 201 21.96 -12.93 -1.08
CA ASN A 201 23.17 -13.74 -1.04
C ASN A 201 24.45 -12.91 -0.75
N LYS A 202 24.52 -11.68 -1.21
CA LYS A 202 25.69 -10.81 -1.01
C LYS A 202 25.64 -9.99 0.29
N LEU A 203 24.47 -9.47 0.64
CA LEU A 203 24.32 -8.44 1.67
C LEU A 203 23.19 -8.72 2.67
N GLY A 204 22.38 -9.71 2.45
CA GLY A 204 21.23 -10.05 3.28
C GLY A 204 21.58 -10.78 4.58
N TYR A 205 20.89 -11.85 4.86
CA TYR A 205 20.98 -12.64 6.09
C TYR A 205 22.40 -12.97 6.60
N PRO A 206 23.46 -13.12 5.77
CA PRO A 206 24.80 -13.39 6.29
C PRO A 206 25.32 -12.30 7.22
N LYS A 207 24.84 -11.06 7.12
CA LYS A 207 25.24 -9.94 7.98
C LYS A 207 24.82 -10.10 9.42
N PHE A 208 23.78 -10.86 9.68
CA PHE A 208 23.28 -11.08 11.04
C PHE A 208 24.16 -12.05 11.82
N ALA A 209 25.04 -12.79 11.15
CA ALA A 209 26.09 -13.56 11.78
C ALA A 209 27.28 -12.71 12.22
N ASP A 210 27.41 -11.48 11.72
CA ASP A 210 28.48 -10.53 12.07
C ASP A 210 27.88 -9.27 12.73
N PRO A 211 28.03 -9.12 14.06
CA PRO A 211 27.51 -7.96 14.80
C PRO A 211 28.07 -6.62 14.36
N SER A 212 29.23 -6.60 13.67
CA SER A 212 29.84 -5.39 13.15
C SER A 212 29.13 -4.80 11.94
N HIS A 213 28.28 -5.59 11.26
CA HIS A 213 27.52 -5.15 10.09
C HIS A 213 26.15 -4.61 10.48
N LYS A 214 25.83 -3.41 10.00
CA LYS A 214 24.49 -2.86 10.11
C LYS A 214 23.56 -3.57 9.14
N SER A 215 22.37 -3.94 9.61
CA SER A 215 21.30 -4.45 8.75
C SER A 215 20.95 -3.43 7.65
N ILE A 216 21.00 -3.84 6.41
CA ILE A 216 20.58 -3.03 5.27
C ILE A 216 19.44 -3.77 4.58
N ASN A 217 18.26 -3.17 4.57
CA ASN A 217 17.11 -3.72 3.86
C ASN A 217 17.31 -3.63 2.34
N PHE A 218 16.72 -4.57 1.62
CA PHE A 218 16.54 -4.42 0.18
C PHE A 218 15.54 -3.29 -0.07
N GLN A 219 15.90 -2.33 -0.92
CA GLN A 219 15.14 -1.10 -1.11
C GLN A 219 14.86 -0.85 -2.57
N LEU A 220 13.59 -0.62 -2.89
CA LEU A 220 13.19 -0.14 -4.21
C LEU A 220 12.76 1.32 -4.12
N PHE A 221 13.18 2.11 -5.08
CA PHE A 221 12.79 3.51 -5.22
C PHE A 221 11.73 3.62 -6.29
N PRO A 222 10.52 4.09 -5.94
CA PRO A 222 9.42 4.20 -6.89
C PRO A 222 9.67 5.24 -7.99
N PRO A 223 8.91 5.20 -9.11
CA PRO A 223 8.88 6.27 -10.10
C PRO A 223 8.52 7.61 -9.47
N ARG A 224 9.13 8.68 -9.92
CA ARG A 224 8.87 10.03 -9.41
C ARG A 224 7.72 10.70 -10.16
N ASN A 225 6.99 11.59 -9.48
CA ASN A 225 6.03 12.45 -10.13
C ASN A 225 6.71 13.36 -11.18
N GLY A 226 6.00 13.65 -12.27
CA GLY A 226 6.51 14.48 -13.35
C GLY A 226 7.52 13.79 -14.28
N THR A 227 7.77 12.49 -14.10
CA THR A 227 8.54 11.66 -15.02
C THR A 227 7.61 10.67 -15.75
N ASN A 228 7.96 10.30 -16.98
CA ASN A 228 7.32 9.18 -17.68
C ASN A 228 7.97 7.84 -17.30
N ASP A 229 8.50 7.77 -16.09
CA ASP A 229 9.33 6.69 -15.61
C ASP A 229 8.43 5.63 -14.96
N ASN A 230 8.22 4.52 -15.66
CA ASN A 230 7.43 3.37 -15.21
C ASN A 230 8.29 2.31 -14.53
N PHE A 231 9.49 2.69 -14.09
CA PHE A 231 10.45 1.78 -13.48
C PHE A 231 10.68 2.12 -12.01
N ALA A 232 10.65 1.11 -11.16
CA ALA A 232 11.33 1.19 -9.88
C ALA A 232 12.84 1.11 -10.08
N ARG A 233 13.61 1.58 -9.10
CA ARG A 233 15.06 1.55 -9.17
C ARG A 233 15.63 0.86 -7.93
N HIS A 234 16.63 0.04 -8.15
CA HIS A 234 17.43 -0.58 -7.11
C HIS A 234 18.91 -0.31 -7.34
N GLY A 235 19.66 -0.15 -6.23
CA GLY A 235 21.09 0.11 -6.29
C GLY A 235 21.44 1.58 -6.58
N SER A 236 22.60 2.00 -6.11
CA SER A 236 23.12 3.35 -6.34
C SER A 236 24.57 3.37 -6.85
N GLY A 237 25.20 2.19 -6.94
CA GLY A 237 26.60 2.05 -7.30
C GLY A 237 27.62 2.51 -6.25
N LYS A 238 27.16 3.11 -5.12
CA LYS A 238 28.07 3.79 -4.18
C LYS A 238 28.39 2.96 -2.93
N ALA A 239 27.38 2.46 -2.22
CA ALA A 239 27.62 1.94 -0.87
C ALA A 239 27.82 0.42 -0.82
N ASN A 240 27.27 -0.34 -1.76
CA ASN A 240 27.14 -1.79 -1.64
C ASN A 240 27.62 -2.56 -2.89
N GLY A 241 28.26 -1.87 -3.84
CA GLY A 241 28.74 -2.51 -5.08
C GLY A 241 27.63 -2.97 -6.03
N PHE A 242 26.37 -2.57 -5.77
CA PHE A 242 25.25 -2.85 -6.67
C PHE A 242 25.06 -1.70 -7.65
N GLU A 243 25.20 -1.98 -8.92
CA GLU A 243 24.86 -1.03 -9.97
C GLU A 243 23.37 -0.68 -9.96
N LYS A 244 23.06 0.53 -10.43
CA LYS A 244 21.68 0.94 -10.62
C LYS A 244 21.01 -0.01 -11.61
N LEU A 245 19.87 -0.57 -11.18
CA LEU A 245 19.01 -1.41 -12.00
C LEU A 245 17.63 -0.81 -12.07
N GLU A 246 17.09 -0.70 -13.27
CA GLU A 246 15.70 -0.36 -13.51
C GLU A 246 14.85 -1.62 -13.50
N ILE A 247 13.79 -1.59 -12.70
CA ILE A 247 12.86 -2.71 -12.49
C ILE A 247 11.52 -2.28 -13.06
N PRO A 248 11.10 -2.80 -14.23
CA PRO A 248 9.86 -2.36 -14.86
C PRO A 248 8.65 -2.70 -13.99
N LEU A 249 7.71 -1.77 -13.89
CA LEU A 249 6.47 -1.90 -13.10
C LEU A 249 5.23 -1.95 -14.00
N GLU A 250 5.32 -1.43 -15.22
CA GLU A 250 4.23 -1.40 -16.20
C GLU A 250 4.71 -2.07 -17.49
N ASP A 251 3.77 -2.59 -18.26
CA ASP A 251 4.02 -3.25 -19.55
C ASP A 251 5.08 -4.36 -19.49
N ASN A 252 5.14 -5.07 -18.38
CA ASN A 252 6.11 -6.14 -18.16
C ASN A 252 5.44 -7.42 -17.67
N ILE A 253 6.03 -8.58 -18.04
CA ILE A 253 5.59 -9.87 -17.52
C ILE A 253 5.83 -9.93 -16.01
N GLY A 254 4.74 -10.08 -15.25
CA GLY A 254 4.77 -10.17 -13.79
C GLY A 254 4.59 -8.84 -13.06
N SER A 255 4.37 -7.72 -13.75
CA SER A 255 3.97 -6.46 -13.09
C SER A 255 2.93 -5.72 -13.91
N THR A 256 1.95 -5.12 -13.22
CA THR A 256 0.90 -4.33 -13.84
C THR A 256 0.41 -3.23 -12.90
N LEU A 257 0.09 -2.08 -13.46
CA LEU A 257 -0.62 -1.01 -12.75
C LEU A 257 -2.08 -1.45 -12.57
N ILE A 258 -2.59 -1.44 -11.33
CA ILE A 258 -3.98 -1.81 -11.02
C ILE A 258 -4.82 -0.63 -10.53
N PHE A 259 -4.17 0.44 -10.08
CA PHE A 259 -4.86 1.61 -9.55
C PHE A 259 -4.06 2.88 -9.80
N ARG A 260 -4.75 3.92 -10.18
CA ARG A 260 -4.23 5.26 -10.39
C ARG A 260 -5.18 6.28 -9.77
N ALA A 261 -4.65 7.18 -8.95
CA ALA A 261 -5.34 8.37 -8.51
C ALA A 261 -4.43 9.58 -8.66
N ASP A 262 -4.93 10.60 -9.33
CA ASP A 262 -4.32 11.92 -9.42
C ASP A 262 -5.22 12.88 -8.65
N ILE A 263 -4.65 13.64 -7.72
CA ILE A 263 -5.40 14.61 -6.92
C ILE A 263 -5.11 15.97 -7.49
N VAL A 264 -6.14 16.58 -8.08
CA VAL A 264 -6.09 17.91 -8.69
C VAL A 264 -7.01 18.81 -7.89
N ASN A 265 -6.50 19.95 -7.41
CA ASN A 265 -7.27 20.89 -6.59
C ASN A 265 -7.94 20.25 -5.36
N ASN A 266 -7.21 19.33 -4.70
CA ASN A 266 -7.68 18.53 -3.56
C ASN A 266 -8.81 17.53 -3.88
N GLU A 267 -9.08 17.27 -5.16
CA GLU A 267 -10.09 16.30 -5.59
C GLU A 267 -9.42 15.09 -6.28
N PRO A 268 -9.65 13.86 -5.81
CA PRO A 268 -9.10 12.67 -6.44
C PRO A 268 -9.82 12.33 -7.75
N ILE A 269 -9.02 12.13 -8.80
CA ILE A 269 -9.44 11.55 -10.08
C ILE A 269 -8.90 10.13 -10.12
N ILE A 270 -9.79 9.13 -10.17
CA ILE A 270 -9.44 7.73 -9.94
C ILE A 270 -9.67 6.90 -11.19
N SER A 271 -8.73 5.98 -11.46
CA SER A 271 -8.85 4.93 -12.47
C SER A 271 -8.45 3.57 -11.87
N ILE A 272 -9.22 2.56 -12.17
CA ILE A 272 -8.95 1.15 -11.85
C ILE A 272 -8.73 0.41 -13.18
N PHE A 273 -7.70 -0.44 -13.26
CA PHE A 273 -7.35 -1.17 -14.48
C PHE A 273 -7.59 -2.68 -14.33
#